data_9abaf38a8f4f627e63d0f622aebb2361
#
_entry.id   9abaf38a8f4f627e63d0f622aebb2361
#
_cell.length_a   1.000
_cell.length_b   1.000
_cell.length_c   1.000
_cell.angle_alpha   90.00
_cell.angle_beta   90.00
_cell.angle_gamma   90.00
#
_symmetry.space_group_name_H-M   'P 1'
#
loop_
_entity.id
_entity.type
_entity.pdbx_description
1 polymer ?
#
loop_
_entity_poly.entity_id
_entity_poly.type
_entity_poly.pdbx_seq_one_letter_code
_entity_poly.pdbx_strand_id
1 'polypeptide(L)'
;MDELVIETTGLRKVFLDRRGRSRVAVAGLDLAVPAGGVHGFLGPNGSGKTTTIRMLLGLARATSGSMRLFGTDVPKGLPTVLDRIGAVVESPKFSPNFSGRQNLQLLARILGAPPTRVEVAIDTVGLTGRDRDRYKSYSLGMKQRLAIAATLLKDPSLLILDEPTNGLDPAGIREIRDTIRDLSDSGVTVLLSSHILAEVQQVCTSATIIGNGRMLASGTVDELLRSGSTGFRVTVSDPDTALRVLSEGGFSARRTADVVTVDSDRPGSDISRLLATHDLWVDELVPVRQDLESFFLELTAGDTLGGPTTDVAR
;
A
#
# COMPACT_ATOMS: atom_id res chain seq x y z
N MET A 1 17.74 10.44 12.20
CA MET A 1 16.41 10.72 11.60
C MET A 1 16.57 10.43 10.14
N ASP A 2 15.81 9.46 9.66
CA ASP A 2 15.85 9.07 8.25
C ASP A 2 15.36 10.24 7.39
N GLU A 3 16.03 10.47 6.25
CA GLU A 3 15.65 11.52 5.30
C GLU A 3 14.26 11.19 4.73
N LEU A 4 13.29 12.12 4.88
CA LEU A 4 11.95 11.94 4.32
C LEU A 4 11.94 12.37 2.85
N VAL A 5 11.47 11.47 1.97
CA VAL A 5 11.29 11.77 0.54
C VAL A 5 9.90 12.32 0.24
N ILE A 6 8.90 11.95 1.06
CA ILE A 6 7.55 12.53 1.00
C ILE A 6 7.14 12.92 2.42
N GLU A 7 6.67 14.15 2.58
CA GLU A 7 6.10 14.65 3.83
C GLU A 7 4.84 15.45 3.53
N THR A 8 3.77 15.20 4.29
CA THR A 8 2.58 16.05 4.26
C THR A 8 2.15 16.40 5.69
N THR A 9 1.63 17.61 5.88
CA THR A 9 1.15 18.06 7.18
C THR A 9 -0.24 18.69 7.03
N GLY A 10 -1.22 18.10 7.70
CA GLY A 10 -2.61 18.55 7.67
C GLY A 10 -3.20 18.63 6.27
N LEU A 11 -2.72 17.78 5.34
CA LEU A 11 -3.11 17.84 3.94
C LEU A 11 -4.61 17.60 3.77
N ARG A 12 -5.28 18.55 3.13
CA ARG A 12 -6.74 18.50 2.95
C ARG A 12 -7.13 18.76 1.50
N LYS A 13 -8.14 18.02 1.03
CA LYS A 13 -8.77 18.23 -0.27
C LYS A 13 -10.28 18.15 -0.16
N VAL A 14 -10.94 19.20 -0.58
CA VAL A 14 -12.39 19.28 -0.74
C VAL A 14 -12.70 19.53 -2.20
N PHE A 15 -13.57 18.72 -2.78
CA PHE A 15 -14.15 18.93 -4.09
C PHE A 15 -15.54 19.56 -3.94
N LEU A 16 -15.86 20.50 -4.81
CA LEU A 16 -17.21 21.07 -4.93
C LEU A 16 -17.86 20.50 -6.19
N ASP A 17 -19.07 19.97 -6.06
CA ASP A 17 -19.85 19.55 -7.22
C ASP A 17 -20.51 20.79 -7.92
N ARG A 18 -21.09 20.57 -9.09
CA ARG A 18 -21.78 21.65 -9.84
C ARG A 18 -22.98 22.24 -9.10
N ARG A 19 -23.46 21.59 -8.04
CA ARG A 19 -24.58 22.03 -7.19
C ARG A 19 -24.09 22.68 -5.88
N GLY A 20 -22.77 22.92 -5.74
CA GLY A 20 -22.17 23.52 -4.54
C GLY A 20 -22.03 22.57 -3.36
N ARG A 21 -22.30 21.27 -3.50
CA ARG A 21 -22.12 20.32 -2.40
C ARG A 21 -20.65 19.99 -2.28
N SER A 22 -20.15 20.03 -1.06
CA SER A 22 -18.77 19.68 -0.75
C SER A 22 -18.60 18.17 -0.51
N ARG A 23 -17.52 17.61 -1.04
CA ARG A 23 -17.05 16.25 -0.74
C ARG A 23 -15.60 16.32 -0.27
N VAL A 24 -15.38 15.94 0.97
CA VAL A 24 -14.03 15.82 1.51
C VAL A 24 -13.40 14.53 0.98
N ALA A 25 -12.29 14.65 0.26
CA ALA A 25 -11.55 13.52 -0.28
C ALA A 25 -10.30 13.20 0.57
N VAL A 26 -9.69 14.23 1.18
CA VAL A 26 -8.59 14.10 2.14
C VAL A 26 -8.88 15.07 3.27
N ALA A 27 -8.80 14.61 4.53
CA ALA A 27 -9.35 15.28 5.70
C ALA A 27 -8.28 15.59 6.77
N GLY A 28 -7.09 16.03 6.35
CA GLY A 28 -5.98 16.34 7.27
C GLY A 28 -5.01 15.14 7.37
N LEU A 29 -4.38 14.80 6.24
CA LEU A 29 -3.45 13.67 6.16
C LEU A 29 -2.02 14.13 6.48
N ASP A 30 -1.40 13.46 7.46
CA ASP A 30 0.02 13.54 7.78
C ASP A 30 0.70 12.28 7.26
N LEU A 31 1.44 12.38 6.15
CA LEU A 31 2.15 11.27 5.53
C LEU A 31 3.65 11.53 5.63
N ALA A 32 4.40 10.53 6.08
CA ALA A 32 5.85 10.55 6.12
C ALA A 32 6.40 9.28 5.46
N VAL A 33 7.15 9.45 4.37
CA VAL A 33 7.78 8.34 3.66
C VAL A 33 9.30 8.51 3.74
N PRO A 34 10.00 7.60 4.41
CA PRO A 34 11.46 7.63 4.48
C PRO A 34 12.11 7.28 3.14
N ALA A 35 13.37 7.67 2.97
CA ALA A 35 14.17 7.28 1.82
C ALA A 35 14.46 5.77 1.85
N GLY A 36 14.45 5.14 0.67
CA GLY A 36 14.69 3.72 0.50
C GLY A 36 13.45 2.85 0.76
N GLY A 37 13.53 1.60 0.36
CA GLY A 37 12.47 0.63 0.56
C GLY A 37 11.19 0.89 -0.25
N VAL A 38 10.21 0.05 0.00
CA VAL A 38 8.85 0.17 -0.57
C VAL A 38 7.89 0.58 0.54
N HIS A 39 7.26 1.75 0.40
CA HIS A 39 6.24 2.24 1.32
C HIS A 39 4.84 2.01 0.75
N GLY A 40 4.05 1.19 1.43
CA GLY A 40 2.65 0.92 1.07
C GLY A 40 1.74 2.08 1.48
N PHE A 41 0.91 2.56 0.57
CA PHE A 41 -0.12 3.56 0.85
C PHE A 41 -1.50 2.92 0.67
N LEU A 42 -2.08 2.46 1.77
CA LEU A 42 -3.18 1.53 1.83
C LEU A 42 -4.51 2.18 2.18
N GLY A 43 -5.58 1.66 1.63
CA GLY A 43 -6.92 2.09 1.99
C GLY A 43 -7.98 1.59 1.01
N PRO A 44 -9.26 1.56 1.40
CA PRO A 44 -10.33 1.17 0.51
C PRO A 44 -10.46 2.14 -0.68
N ASN A 45 -11.23 1.73 -1.68
CA ASN A 45 -11.54 2.62 -2.79
C ASN A 45 -12.29 3.86 -2.27
N GLY A 46 -11.82 5.04 -2.70
CA GLY A 46 -12.39 6.32 -2.24
C GLY A 46 -11.78 6.87 -0.94
N SER A 47 -10.82 6.20 -0.31
CA SER A 47 -10.15 6.68 0.92
C SER A 47 -9.25 7.91 0.73
N GLY A 48 -8.95 8.30 -0.52
CA GLY A 48 -8.15 9.49 -0.82
C GLY A 48 -6.76 9.21 -1.41
N LYS A 49 -6.34 7.95 -1.63
CA LYS A 49 -5.01 7.56 -2.16
C LYS A 49 -4.65 8.30 -3.44
N THR A 50 -5.37 8.05 -4.51
CA THR A 50 -5.15 8.69 -5.82
C THR A 50 -5.23 10.21 -5.73
N THR A 51 -6.13 10.77 -4.90
CA THR A 51 -6.23 12.22 -4.70
C THR A 51 -4.97 12.78 -4.06
N THR A 52 -4.43 12.11 -3.06
CA THR A 52 -3.16 12.47 -2.39
C THR A 52 -2.01 12.43 -3.38
N ILE A 53 -1.86 11.33 -4.13
CA ILE A 53 -0.84 11.18 -5.17
C ILE A 53 -0.94 12.30 -6.21
N ARG A 54 -2.13 12.61 -6.69
CA ARG A 54 -2.34 13.72 -7.64
C ARG A 54 -1.95 15.08 -7.06
N MET A 55 -2.16 15.32 -5.76
CA MET A 55 -1.72 16.57 -5.12
C MET A 55 -0.19 16.64 -5.01
N LEU A 56 0.48 15.55 -4.61
CA LEU A 56 1.93 15.46 -4.56
C LEU A 56 2.59 15.76 -5.92
N LEU A 57 1.97 15.27 -6.99
CA LEU A 57 2.44 15.46 -8.37
C LEU A 57 1.97 16.77 -9.03
N GLY A 58 1.29 17.65 -8.29
CA GLY A 58 0.79 18.92 -8.82
C GLY A 58 -0.39 18.80 -9.79
N LEU A 59 -0.95 17.59 -9.98
CA LEU A 59 -2.09 17.31 -10.84
C LEU A 59 -3.43 17.75 -10.21
N ALA A 60 -3.44 17.98 -8.89
CA ALA A 60 -4.56 18.53 -8.16
C ALA A 60 -4.07 19.53 -7.11
N ARG A 61 -4.79 20.63 -6.91
CA ARG A 61 -4.47 21.60 -5.84
C ARG A 61 -5.01 21.10 -4.50
N ALA A 62 -4.21 21.16 -3.45
CA ALA A 62 -4.67 21.00 -2.07
C ALA A 62 -5.62 22.16 -1.70
N THR A 63 -6.59 21.89 -0.83
CA THR A 63 -7.46 22.95 -0.25
C THR A 63 -6.73 23.63 0.90
N SER A 64 -5.99 22.86 1.73
CA SER A 64 -5.14 23.36 2.81
C SER A 64 -4.08 22.31 3.17
N GLY A 65 -3.19 22.65 4.09
CA GLY A 65 -2.05 21.83 4.50
C GLY A 65 -0.81 22.08 3.63
N SER A 66 0.26 21.36 3.92
CA SER A 66 1.54 21.47 3.22
C SER A 66 2.02 20.11 2.74
N MET A 67 2.87 20.14 1.71
CA MET A 67 3.48 18.94 1.12
C MET A 67 4.94 19.25 0.78
N ARG A 68 5.83 18.29 1.01
CA ARG A 68 7.23 18.34 0.62
C ARG A 68 7.64 17.07 -0.11
N LEU A 69 8.47 17.23 -1.13
CA LEU A 69 9.15 16.14 -1.81
C LEU A 69 10.66 16.41 -1.74
N PHE A 70 11.41 15.48 -1.18
CA PHE A 70 12.85 15.66 -0.91
C PHE A 70 13.15 16.96 -0.16
N GLY A 71 12.35 17.30 0.87
CA GLY A 71 12.45 18.54 1.63
C GLY A 71 11.99 19.80 0.90
N THR A 72 11.65 19.72 -0.39
CA THR A 72 11.22 20.85 -1.23
C THR A 72 9.71 21.04 -1.15
N ASP A 73 9.24 22.25 -0.83
CA ASP A 73 7.80 22.55 -0.77
C ASP A 73 7.13 22.43 -2.16
N VAL A 74 6.06 21.64 -2.26
CA VAL A 74 5.28 21.47 -3.48
C VAL A 74 3.86 22.03 -3.28
N PRO A 75 3.22 22.56 -4.34
CA PRO A 75 3.60 22.46 -5.75
C PRO A 75 4.62 23.51 -6.23
N LYS A 76 4.99 24.50 -5.44
CA LYS A 76 5.84 25.62 -5.92
C LYS A 76 7.21 25.16 -6.42
N GLY A 77 7.88 24.31 -5.63
CA GLY A 77 9.20 23.76 -5.93
C GLY A 77 9.16 22.48 -6.76
N LEU A 78 7.99 21.97 -7.16
CA LEU A 78 7.87 20.71 -7.89
C LEU A 78 8.79 20.64 -9.15
N PRO A 79 8.93 21.67 -9.97
CA PRO A 79 9.80 21.61 -11.15
C PRO A 79 11.26 21.27 -10.82
N THR A 80 11.77 21.63 -9.63
CA THR A 80 13.17 21.40 -9.26
C THR A 80 13.44 19.95 -8.81
N VAL A 81 12.40 19.19 -8.47
CA VAL A 81 12.51 17.81 -8.00
C VAL A 81 11.87 16.80 -8.97
N LEU A 82 11.18 17.27 -10.01
CA LEU A 82 10.40 16.43 -10.92
C LEU A 82 11.27 15.42 -11.70
N ASP A 83 12.54 15.76 -11.96
CA ASP A 83 13.46 14.83 -12.64
C ASP A 83 13.87 13.64 -11.77
N ARG A 84 13.72 13.76 -10.47
CA ARG A 84 13.98 12.69 -9.49
C ARG A 84 12.75 11.80 -9.24
N ILE A 85 11.62 12.08 -9.87
CA ILE A 85 10.34 11.42 -9.62
C ILE A 85 9.86 10.70 -10.88
N GLY A 86 9.63 9.40 -10.76
CA GLY A 86 8.84 8.62 -11.71
C GLY A 86 7.44 8.38 -11.15
N ALA A 87 6.39 8.52 -11.96
CA ALA A 87 5.05 8.25 -11.47
C ALA A 87 4.19 7.56 -12.53
N VAL A 88 3.45 6.54 -12.10
CA VAL A 88 2.38 5.91 -12.87
C VAL A 88 1.08 6.15 -12.12
N VAL A 89 0.32 7.13 -12.59
CA VAL A 89 -1.02 7.48 -12.09
C VAL A 89 -1.99 7.28 -13.24
N GLU A 90 -2.85 6.31 -13.14
CA GLU A 90 -3.68 5.82 -14.24
C GLU A 90 -2.87 5.11 -15.36
N SER A 91 -3.60 4.47 -16.29
CA SER A 91 -2.94 3.76 -17.39
C SER A 91 -2.35 4.73 -18.39
N PRO A 92 -1.04 4.68 -18.65
CA PRO A 92 -0.40 5.54 -19.63
C PRO A 92 -0.91 5.25 -21.04
N LYS A 93 -1.15 6.31 -21.81
CA LYS A 93 -1.63 6.21 -23.18
C LYS A 93 -0.44 6.23 -24.15
N PHE A 94 0.09 5.05 -24.44
CA PHE A 94 1.08 4.86 -25.49
C PHE A 94 0.42 4.77 -26.87
N SER A 95 1.21 5.04 -27.94
CA SER A 95 0.73 4.85 -29.31
C SER A 95 0.48 3.34 -29.56
N PRO A 96 -0.75 2.92 -29.91
CA PRO A 96 -1.06 1.50 -30.10
C PRO A 96 -0.34 0.86 -31.29
N ASN A 97 0.05 1.66 -32.27
CA ASN A 97 0.68 1.22 -33.50
C ASN A 97 2.21 1.16 -33.42
N PHE A 98 2.80 1.80 -32.42
CA PHE A 98 4.22 1.71 -32.14
C PHE A 98 4.53 0.45 -31.32
N SER A 99 5.76 -0.04 -31.42
CA SER A 99 6.23 -1.05 -30.50
C SER A 99 6.48 -0.47 -29.11
N GLY A 100 6.65 -1.31 -28.09
CA GLY A 100 7.02 -0.86 -26.75
C GLY A 100 8.29 -0.01 -26.78
N ARG A 101 9.32 -0.51 -27.47
CA ARG A 101 10.59 0.19 -27.69
C ARG A 101 10.41 1.56 -28.36
N GLN A 102 9.63 1.63 -29.44
CA GLN A 102 9.39 2.89 -30.15
C GLN A 102 8.69 3.93 -29.26
N ASN A 103 7.74 3.50 -28.44
CA ASN A 103 7.10 4.37 -27.47
C ASN A 103 8.10 4.94 -26.44
N LEU A 104 8.97 4.09 -25.89
CA LEU A 104 10.01 4.53 -24.94
C LEU A 104 11.03 5.44 -25.62
N GLN A 105 11.48 5.13 -26.85
CA GLN A 105 12.40 5.97 -27.61
C GLN A 105 11.82 7.37 -27.87
N LEU A 106 10.52 7.46 -28.18
CA LEU A 106 9.85 8.75 -28.37
C LEU A 106 9.87 9.54 -27.06
N LEU A 107 9.53 8.91 -25.95
CA LEU A 107 9.56 9.56 -24.63
C LEU A 107 10.99 9.96 -24.24
N ALA A 108 11.97 9.09 -24.43
CA ALA A 108 13.37 9.40 -24.12
C ALA A 108 13.86 10.65 -24.87
N ARG A 109 13.50 10.81 -26.16
CA ARG A 109 13.80 12.03 -26.93
C ARG A 109 13.14 13.28 -26.35
N ILE A 110 11.86 13.19 -25.96
CA ILE A 110 11.13 14.31 -25.36
C ILE A 110 11.75 14.71 -24.02
N LEU A 111 12.20 13.73 -23.24
CA LEU A 111 12.80 13.91 -21.92
C LEU A 111 14.30 14.28 -21.98
N GLY A 112 14.94 14.21 -23.15
CA GLY A 112 16.38 14.40 -23.28
C GLY A 112 17.19 13.25 -22.67
N ALA A 113 16.57 12.09 -22.43
CA ALA A 113 17.24 10.93 -21.87
C ALA A 113 18.12 10.22 -22.94
N PRO A 114 19.31 9.72 -22.57
CA PRO A 114 20.17 9.02 -23.53
C PRO A 114 19.52 7.72 -23.99
N PRO A 115 19.76 7.30 -25.28
CA PRO A 115 19.16 6.08 -25.84
C PRO A 115 19.46 4.81 -25.02
N THR A 116 20.58 4.75 -24.34
CA THR A 116 20.97 3.63 -23.45
C THR A 116 20.00 3.42 -22.31
N ARG A 117 19.30 4.48 -21.85
CA ARG A 117 18.26 4.35 -20.80
C ARG A 117 17.05 3.55 -21.27
N VAL A 118 16.76 3.54 -22.56
CA VAL A 118 15.65 2.73 -23.12
C VAL A 118 15.96 1.25 -22.99
N GLU A 119 17.21 0.84 -23.27
CA GLU A 119 17.64 -0.55 -23.12
C GLU A 119 17.56 -1.00 -21.66
N VAL A 120 18.15 -0.21 -20.77
CA VAL A 120 18.09 -0.47 -19.31
C VAL A 120 16.66 -0.58 -18.82
N ALA A 121 15.78 0.37 -19.19
CA ALA A 121 14.40 0.37 -18.75
C ALA A 121 13.61 -0.85 -19.24
N ILE A 122 13.84 -1.30 -20.50
CA ILE A 122 13.20 -2.50 -21.06
C ILE A 122 13.66 -3.74 -20.31
N ASP A 123 14.96 -3.85 -20.03
CA ASP A 123 15.54 -4.99 -19.34
C ASP A 123 15.06 -5.07 -17.89
N THR A 124 15.11 -3.94 -17.16
CA THR A 124 14.64 -3.84 -15.76
C THR A 124 13.20 -4.32 -15.58
N VAL A 125 12.32 -4.06 -16.53
CA VAL A 125 10.92 -4.49 -16.42
C VAL A 125 10.64 -5.84 -17.11
N GLY A 126 11.67 -6.57 -17.55
CA GLY A 126 11.54 -7.89 -18.18
C GLY A 126 10.75 -7.88 -19.48
N LEU A 127 10.87 -6.82 -20.29
CA LEU A 127 10.24 -6.74 -21.61
C LEU A 127 11.21 -7.06 -22.77
N THR A 128 12.46 -7.45 -22.48
CA THR A 128 13.44 -7.88 -23.47
C THR A 128 12.89 -9.03 -24.31
N GLY A 129 12.99 -8.91 -25.63
CA GLY A 129 12.44 -9.87 -26.60
C GLY A 129 10.95 -9.64 -26.95
N ARG A 130 10.21 -8.89 -26.16
CA ARG A 130 8.81 -8.49 -26.43
C ARG A 130 8.67 -6.99 -26.72
N ASP A 131 9.71 -6.23 -26.53
CA ASP A 131 9.79 -4.78 -26.69
C ASP A 131 9.56 -4.31 -28.14
N ARG A 132 9.75 -5.20 -29.12
CA ARG A 132 9.49 -4.95 -30.54
C ARG A 132 8.06 -5.24 -30.98
N ASP A 133 7.27 -5.92 -30.15
CA ASP A 133 5.85 -6.14 -30.42
C ASP A 133 5.07 -4.83 -30.35
N ARG A 134 4.00 -4.72 -31.14
CA ARG A 134 3.14 -3.52 -31.11
C ARG A 134 2.42 -3.40 -29.77
N TYR A 135 2.36 -2.19 -29.20
CA TYR A 135 1.72 -1.95 -27.91
C TYR A 135 0.26 -2.43 -27.84
N LYS A 136 -0.48 -2.36 -28.96
CA LYS A 136 -1.85 -2.86 -29.02
C LYS A 136 -1.97 -4.37 -28.73
N SER A 137 -0.92 -5.15 -28.97
CA SER A 137 -0.89 -6.60 -28.72
C SER A 137 -0.39 -6.97 -27.32
N TYR A 138 0.02 -5.98 -26.51
CA TYR A 138 0.48 -6.21 -25.15
C TYR A 138 -0.66 -6.67 -24.24
N SER A 139 -0.37 -7.64 -23.37
CA SER A 139 -1.23 -7.96 -22.22
C SER A 139 -1.31 -6.75 -21.26
N LEU A 140 -2.26 -6.76 -20.34
CA LEU A 140 -2.36 -5.68 -19.35
C LEU A 140 -1.08 -5.58 -18.50
N GLY A 141 -0.50 -6.72 -18.07
CA GLY A 141 0.76 -6.75 -17.33
C GLY A 141 1.94 -6.18 -18.14
N MET A 142 2.05 -6.52 -19.43
CA MET A 142 3.08 -5.93 -20.31
C MET A 142 2.88 -4.42 -20.47
N LYS A 143 1.65 -3.93 -20.55
CA LYS A 143 1.33 -2.49 -20.61
C LYS A 143 1.75 -1.79 -19.32
N GLN A 144 1.49 -2.39 -18.18
CA GLN A 144 1.86 -1.86 -16.87
C GLN A 144 3.38 -1.81 -16.70
N ARG A 145 4.08 -2.88 -17.10
CA ARG A 145 5.56 -2.90 -17.09
C ARG A 145 6.15 -1.84 -18.01
N LEU A 146 5.59 -1.64 -19.19
CA LEU A 146 6.03 -0.56 -20.09
C LEU A 146 5.79 0.82 -19.46
N ALA A 147 4.73 0.99 -18.69
CA ALA A 147 4.47 2.21 -17.94
C ALA A 147 5.55 2.49 -16.89
N ILE A 148 5.93 1.46 -16.14
CA ILE A 148 7.05 1.55 -15.19
C ILE A 148 8.35 1.86 -15.95
N ALA A 149 8.65 1.16 -17.05
CA ALA A 149 9.85 1.42 -17.88
C ALA A 149 9.93 2.89 -18.31
N ALA A 150 8.81 3.50 -18.68
CA ALA A 150 8.78 4.91 -19.08
C ALA A 150 9.19 5.85 -17.93
N THR A 151 8.89 5.52 -16.69
CA THR A 151 9.30 6.32 -15.52
C THR A 151 10.79 6.21 -15.24
N LEU A 152 11.41 5.09 -15.61
CA LEU A 152 12.84 4.81 -15.38
C LEU A 152 13.77 5.57 -16.36
N LEU A 153 13.23 6.18 -17.41
CA LEU A 153 14.03 6.91 -18.40
C LEU A 153 14.81 8.08 -17.80
N LYS A 154 14.33 8.66 -16.70
CA LYS A 154 14.97 9.78 -15.97
C LYS A 154 15.82 9.34 -14.79
N ASP A 155 15.99 8.05 -14.52
CA ASP A 155 16.71 7.55 -13.35
C ASP A 155 16.17 8.10 -12.02
N PRO A 156 14.90 7.87 -11.71
CA PRO A 156 14.26 8.51 -10.57
C PRO A 156 14.78 7.96 -9.24
N SER A 157 14.84 8.82 -8.21
CA SER A 157 15.09 8.39 -6.82
C SER A 157 13.80 8.02 -6.07
N LEU A 158 12.65 8.47 -6.58
CA LEU A 158 11.32 8.15 -6.06
C LEU A 158 10.41 7.68 -7.19
N LEU A 159 9.79 6.53 -6.99
CA LEU A 159 8.78 5.97 -7.88
C LEU A 159 7.42 5.94 -7.17
N ILE A 160 6.40 6.55 -7.78
CA ILE A 160 5.03 6.56 -7.26
C ILE A 160 4.15 5.73 -8.19
N LEU A 161 3.59 4.64 -7.66
CA LEU A 161 2.75 3.70 -8.40
C LEU A 161 1.34 3.67 -7.80
N ASP A 162 0.35 4.10 -8.58
CA ASP A 162 -1.05 4.10 -8.15
C ASP A 162 -1.75 2.85 -8.66
N GLU A 163 -2.04 1.89 -7.75
CA GLU A 163 -2.72 0.62 -8.01
C GLU A 163 -2.10 -0.19 -9.19
N PRO A 164 -0.77 -0.45 -9.20
CA PRO A 164 -0.08 -1.00 -10.38
C PRO A 164 -0.47 -2.43 -10.73
N THR A 165 -1.04 -3.17 -9.79
CA THR A 165 -1.45 -4.58 -9.94
C THR A 165 -2.92 -4.76 -10.27
N ASN A 166 -3.69 -3.66 -10.29
CA ASN A 166 -5.13 -3.72 -10.48
C ASN A 166 -5.51 -4.33 -11.85
N GLY A 167 -6.34 -5.38 -11.80
CA GLY A 167 -6.83 -6.08 -12.99
C GLY A 167 -5.84 -7.04 -13.64
N LEU A 168 -4.69 -7.29 -13.01
CA LEU A 168 -3.72 -8.27 -13.47
C LEU A 168 -4.10 -9.68 -13.01
N ASP A 169 -3.66 -10.65 -13.77
CA ASP A 169 -3.66 -12.05 -13.37
C ASP A 169 -2.56 -12.34 -12.32
N PRO A 170 -2.62 -13.48 -11.60
CA PRO A 170 -1.62 -13.79 -10.56
C PRO A 170 -0.17 -13.83 -11.06
N ALA A 171 0.05 -14.13 -12.33
CA ALA A 171 1.41 -14.12 -12.92
C ALA A 171 1.91 -12.68 -13.10
N GLY A 172 1.07 -11.81 -13.68
CA GLY A 172 1.38 -10.39 -13.85
C GLY A 172 1.59 -9.66 -12.53
N ILE A 173 0.81 -10.00 -11.50
CA ILE A 173 1.01 -9.45 -10.14
C ILE A 173 2.41 -9.80 -9.63
N ARG A 174 2.85 -11.07 -9.77
CA ARG A 174 4.19 -11.49 -9.33
C ARG A 174 5.28 -10.73 -10.09
N GLU A 175 5.18 -10.63 -11.43
CA GLU A 175 6.16 -9.91 -12.25
C GLU A 175 6.29 -8.43 -11.86
N ILE A 176 5.18 -7.75 -11.58
CA ILE A 176 5.21 -6.35 -11.11
C ILE A 176 5.86 -6.24 -9.73
N ARG A 177 5.55 -7.16 -8.81
CA ARG A 177 6.14 -7.17 -7.47
C ARG A 177 7.66 -7.39 -7.52
N ASP A 178 8.11 -8.35 -8.32
CA ASP A 178 9.53 -8.61 -8.46
C ASP A 178 10.24 -7.37 -9.04
N THR A 179 9.68 -6.73 -10.07
CA THR A 179 10.18 -5.46 -10.60
C THR A 179 10.27 -4.36 -9.52
N ILE A 180 9.25 -4.22 -8.67
CA ILE A 180 9.24 -3.22 -7.59
C ILE A 180 10.33 -3.51 -6.55
N ARG A 181 10.54 -4.78 -6.18
CA ARG A 181 11.62 -5.18 -5.27
C ARG A 181 12.98 -4.87 -5.84
N ASP A 182 13.25 -5.29 -7.07
CA ASP A 182 14.54 -5.06 -7.74
C ASP A 182 14.88 -3.56 -7.82
N LEU A 183 13.87 -2.72 -8.11
CA LEU A 183 14.03 -1.27 -8.10
C LEU A 183 14.34 -0.73 -6.69
N SER A 184 13.65 -1.22 -5.69
CA SER A 184 13.89 -0.83 -4.30
C SER A 184 15.27 -1.27 -3.82
N ASP A 185 15.70 -2.49 -4.15
CA ASP A 185 17.02 -3.03 -3.82
C ASP A 185 18.14 -2.28 -4.53
N SER A 186 17.86 -1.68 -5.69
CA SER A 186 18.78 -0.77 -6.39
C SER A 186 18.84 0.65 -5.79
N GLY A 187 18.09 0.94 -4.72
CA GLY A 187 18.09 2.20 -3.98
C GLY A 187 16.98 3.18 -4.35
N VAL A 188 16.04 2.80 -5.21
CA VAL A 188 14.86 3.62 -5.54
C VAL A 188 13.85 3.52 -4.40
N THR A 189 13.39 4.65 -3.87
CA THR A 189 12.24 4.67 -2.95
C THR A 189 10.96 4.47 -3.74
N VAL A 190 10.09 3.57 -3.31
CA VAL A 190 8.81 3.32 -3.99
C VAL A 190 7.63 3.63 -3.06
N LEU A 191 6.74 4.52 -3.50
CA LEU A 191 5.41 4.68 -2.91
C LEU A 191 4.41 3.85 -3.72
N LEU A 192 3.88 2.81 -3.12
CA LEU A 192 2.95 1.87 -3.74
C LEU A 192 1.55 2.04 -3.16
N SER A 193 0.59 2.59 -3.93
CA SER A 193 -0.80 2.55 -3.49
C SER A 193 -1.44 1.21 -3.81
N SER A 194 -2.20 0.67 -2.85
CA SER A 194 -2.99 -0.56 -3.04
C SER A 194 -4.21 -0.58 -2.12
N HIS A 195 -5.22 -1.32 -2.51
CA HIS A 195 -6.32 -1.73 -1.65
C HIS A 195 -6.20 -3.21 -1.23
N ILE A 196 -5.18 -3.92 -1.71
CA ILE A 196 -4.94 -5.35 -1.46
C ILE A 196 -3.78 -5.48 -0.47
N LEU A 197 -4.12 -5.83 0.77
CA LEU A 197 -3.15 -5.90 1.86
C LEU A 197 -2.14 -7.03 1.71
N ALA A 198 -2.56 -8.18 1.18
CA ALA A 198 -1.67 -9.30 0.93
C ALA A 198 -0.52 -8.96 -0.03
N GLU A 199 -0.73 -8.02 -0.97
CA GLU A 199 0.33 -7.53 -1.85
C GLU A 199 1.36 -6.71 -1.09
N VAL A 200 0.87 -5.85 -0.19
CA VAL A 200 1.72 -4.97 0.61
C VAL A 200 2.60 -5.76 1.58
N GLN A 201 2.04 -6.76 2.24
CA GLN A 201 2.80 -7.66 3.12
C GLN A 201 3.97 -8.33 2.41
N GLN A 202 3.85 -8.56 1.11
CA GLN A 202 4.87 -9.26 0.33
C GLN A 202 5.96 -8.35 -0.24
N VAL A 203 5.69 -7.05 -0.38
CA VAL A 203 6.60 -6.13 -1.11
C VAL A 203 7.07 -4.97 -0.24
N CYS A 204 6.22 -4.48 0.68
CA CYS A 204 6.49 -3.26 1.41
C CYS A 204 7.31 -3.51 2.69
N THR A 205 8.22 -2.60 2.99
CA THR A 205 8.96 -2.54 4.26
C THR A 205 8.20 -1.77 5.33
N SER A 206 7.43 -0.76 4.89
CA SER A 206 6.60 0.10 5.75
C SER A 206 5.28 0.41 5.04
N ALA A 207 4.28 0.85 5.79
CA ALA A 207 3.00 1.23 5.21
C ALA A 207 2.28 2.31 6.01
N THR A 208 1.45 3.08 5.31
CA THR A 208 0.46 3.99 5.89
C THR A 208 -0.93 3.55 5.46
N ILE A 209 -1.81 3.31 6.42
CA ILE A 209 -3.20 2.92 6.21
C ILE A 209 -4.07 4.17 6.34
N ILE A 210 -4.92 4.41 5.34
CA ILE A 210 -5.85 5.54 5.34
C ILE A 210 -7.30 5.09 5.19
N GLY A 211 -8.19 5.79 5.90
CA GLY A 211 -9.65 5.66 5.79
C GLY A 211 -10.31 7.04 5.80
N ASN A 212 -11.35 7.24 4.99
CA ASN A 212 -12.09 8.53 4.90
C ASN A 212 -11.19 9.79 4.79
N GLY A 213 -10.06 9.67 4.09
CA GLY A 213 -9.12 10.76 3.88
C GLY A 213 -8.23 11.10 5.09
N ARG A 214 -8.16 10.25 6.10
CA ARG A 214 -7.32 10.40 7.30
C ARG A 214 -6.37 9.21 7.44
N MET A 215 -5.22 9.43 8.07
CA MET A 215 -4.33 8.34 8.46
C MET A 215 -4.97 7.59 9.64
N LEU A 216 -5.03 6.26 9.54
CA LEU A 216 -5.50 5.35 10.56
C LEU A 216 -4.32 4.71 11.32
N ALA A 217 -3.29 4.28 10.59
CA ALA A 217 -2.07 3.71 11.14
C ALA A 217 -0.89 3.94 10.19
N SER A 218 0.33 4.00 10.72
CA SER A 218 1.56 4.07 9.94
C SER A 218 2.70 3.44 10.74
N GLY A 219 3.60 2.71 10.05
CA GLY A 219 4.75 2.06 10.66
C GLY A 219 5.39 1.05 9.72
N THR A 220 6.37 0.29 10.22
CA THR A 220 6.88 -0.87 9.48
C THR A 220 5.78 -1.93 9.36
N VAL A 221 5.84 -2.75 8.31
CA VAL A 221 4.85 -3.84 8.13
C VAL A 221 4.84 -4.76 9.35
N ASP A 222 6.01 -5.05 9.93
CA ASP A 222 6.13 -5.87 11.13
C ASP A 222 5.48 -5.24 12.37
N GLU A 223 5.61 -3.91 12.55
CA GLU A 223 4.95 -3.19 13.65
C GLU A 223 3.43 -3.20 13.49
N LEU A 224 2.94 -2.95 12.27
CA LEU A 224 1.51 -2.98 11.97
C LEU A 224 0.90 -4.37 12.19
N LEU A 225 1.63 -5.44 11.85
CA LEU A 225 1.23 -6.82 12.12
C LEU A 225 1.24 -7.17 13.62
N ARG A 226 2.16 -6.59 14.40
CA ARG A 226 2.23 -6.80 15.87
C ARG A 226 1.20 -5.97 16.63
N SER A 227 0.72 -4.87 16.05
CA SER A 227 -0.30 -4.01 16.66
C SER A 227 -1.69 -4.66 16.63
N GLY A 228 -1.87 -5.70 15.82
CA GLY A 228 -3.07 -6.52 15.84
C GLY A 228 -3.10 -7.47 17.03
N SER A 229 -4.30 -7.86 17.49
CA SER A 229 -4.46 -8.79 18.62
C SER A 229 -3.70 -10.10 18.35
N THR A 230 -2.75 -10.42 19.22
CA THR A 230 -2.11 -11.72 19.23
C THR A 230 -3.01 -12.70 19.97
N GLY A 231 -3.21 -13.87 19.40
CA GLY A 231 -4.07 -14.87 19.99
C GLY A 231 -3.61 -16.28 19.65
N PHE A 232 -4.34 -17.24 20.20
CA PHE A 232 -4.12 -18.67 19.93
C PHE A 232 -5.44 -19.33 19.58
N ARG A 233 -5.40 -20.20 18.59
CA ARG A 233 -6.46 -21.17 18.35
C ARG A 233 -6.11 -22.44 19.07
N VAL A 234 -7.00 -22.91 19.94
CA VAL A 234 -6.81 -24.07 20.80
C VAL A 234 -7.86 -25.10 20.45
N THR A 235 -7.41 -26.28 20.04
CA THR A 235 -8.26 -27.44 19.81
C THR A 235 -8.05 -28.41 21.00
N VAL A 236 -9.17 -28.77 21.63
CA VAL A 236 -9.20 -29.69 22.79
C VAL A 236 -10.43 -30.58 22.70
N SER A 237 -10.42 -31.72 23.40
CA SER A 237 -11.53 -32.66 23.40
C SER A 237 -12.81 -32.13 24.05
N ASP A 238 -12.70 -31.17 25.01
CA ASP A 238 -13.83 -30.50 25.67
C ASP A 238 -13.68 -28.95 25.60
N PRO A 239 -14.17 -28.31 24.51
CA PRO A 239 -14.05 -26.89 24.32
C PRO A 239 -14.82 -26.05 25.37
N ASP A 240 -15.93 -26.55 25.93
CA ASP A 240 -16.74 -25.84 26.92
C ASP A 240 -16.00 -25.74 28.26
N THR A 241 -15.44 -26.83 28.74
CA THR A 241 -14.60 -26.82 29.94
C THR A 241 -13.34 -26.00 29.73
N ALA A 242 -12.69 -26.10 28.58
CA ALA A 242 -11.53 -25.28 28.24
C ALA A 242 -11.84 -23.75 28.23
N LEU A 243 -12.95 -23.36 27.66
CA LEU A 243 -13.39 -21.95 27.67
C LEU A 243 -13.54 -21.42 29.10
N ARG A 244 -14.17 -22.20 29.98
CA ARG A 244 -14.36 -21.82 31.38
C ARG A 244 -13.03 -21.70 32.11
N VAL A 245 -12.17 -22.71 32.02
CA VAL A 245 -10.85 -22.74 32.66
C VAL A 245 -9.97 -21.60 32.20
N LEU A 246 -9.95 -21.30 30.90
CA LEU A 246 -9.20 -20.18 30.34
C LEU A 246 -9.72 -18.83 30.83
N SER A 247 -11.06 -18.67 30.89
CA SER A 247 -11.69 -17.44 31.40
C SER A 247 -11.42 -17.23 32.89
N GLU A 248 -11.49 -18.29 33.72
CA GLU A 248 -11.15 -18.26 35.14
C GLU A 248 -9.65 -17.99 35.37
N GLY A 249 -8.80 -18.42 34.43
CA GLY A 249 -7.33 -18.18 34.42
C GLY A 249 -6.97 -16.77 33.91
N GLY A 250 -7.96 -15.91 33.64
CA GLY A 250 -7.76 -14.52 33.23
C GLY A 250 -7.39 -14.35 31.76
N PHE A 251 -7.71 -15.34 30.91
CA PHE A 251 -7.60 -15.20 29.47
C PHE A 251 -8.93 -14.73 28.88
N SER A 252 -8.87 -13.83 27.89
CA SER A 252 -10.02 -13.51 27.06
C SER A 252 -10.20 -14.63 26.02
N ALA A 253 -11.20 -15.48 26.21
CA ALA A 253 -11.43 -16.62 25.35
C ALA A 253 -12.85 -16.64 24.80
N ARG A 254 -13.00 -17.14 23.55
CA ARG A 254 -14.30 -17.34 22.90
C ARG A 254 -14.33 -18.65 22.15
N ARG A 255 -15.47 -19.34 22.18
CA ARG A 255 -15.66 -20.55 21.41
C ARG A 255 -16.24 -20.25 20.03
N THR A 256 -15.70 -20.90 19.01
CA THR A 256 -16.26 -20.91 17.65
C THR A 256 -16.26 -22.35 17.16
N ALA A 257 -17.43 -22.98 17.08
CA ALA A 257 -17.59 -24.39 16.81
C ALA A 257 -16.76 -25.29 17.80
N ASP A 258 -15.83 -26.08 17.30
CA ASP A 258 -15.01 -26.99 18.09
C ASP A 258 -13.64 -26.41 18.49
N VAL A 259 -13.46 -25.09 18.34
CA VAL A 259 -12.18 -24.42 18.60
C VAL A 259 -12.39 -23.29 19.61
N VAL A 260 -11.46 -23.14 20.55
CA VAL A 260 -11.39 -22.02 21.47
C VAL A 260 -10.36 -21.03 20.97
N THR A 261 -10.77 -19.80 20.66
CA THR A 261 -9.86 -18.70 20.35
C THR A 261 -9.56 -17.95 21.61
N VAL A 262 -8.28 -17.73 21.89
CA VAL A 262 -7.78 -17.05 23.11
C VAL A 262 -7.05 -15.80 22.65
N ASP A 263 -7.54 -14.62 23.04
CA ASP A 263 -6.86 -13.35 22.81
C ASP A 263 -5.87 -13.12 23.97
N SER A 264 -4.58 -13.16 23.69
CA SER A 264 -3.55 -13.09 24.75
C SER A 264 -2.18 -12.70 24.18
N ASP A 265 -1.50 -11.81 24.89
CA ASP A 265 -0.08 -11.48 24.67
C ASP A 265 0.87 -12.43 25.42
N ARG A 266 0.32 -13.34 26.25
CA ARG A 266 1.11 -14.33 26.98
C ARG A 266 1.52 -15.46 26.03
N PRO A 267 2.66 -16.14 26.29
CA PRO A 267 3.08 -17.26 25.45
C PRO A 267 2.08 -18.42 25.51
N GLY A 268 1.93 -19.15 24.39
CA GLY A 268 1.02 -20.29 24.30
C GLY A 268 1.31 -21.40 25.31
N SER A 269 2.54 -21.49 25.85
CA SER A 269 2.90 -22.37 26.93
C SER A 269 2.09 -22.15 28.22
N ASP A 270 1.65 -20.93 28.48
CA ASP A 270 0.84 -20.61 29.66
C ASP A 270 -0.57 -21.14 29.50
N ILE A 271 -1.12 -21.06 28.28
CA ILE A 271 -2.41 -21.68 27.93
C ILE A 271 -2.36 -23.17 28.09
N SER A 272 -1.34 -23.84 27.49
CA SER A 272 -1.17 -25.30 27.60
C SER A 272 -0.99 -25.77 29.05
N ARG A 273 -0.20 -25.01 29.83
CA ARG A 273 0.02 -25.30 31.24
C ARG A 273 -1.27 -25.20 32.05
N LEU A 274 -2.03 -24.14 31.88
CA LEU A 274 -3.29 -23.91 32.58
C LEU A 274 -4.31 -25.03 32.28
N LEU A 275 -4.46 -25.39 31.01
CA LEU A 275 -5.36 -26.45 30.60
C LEU A 275 -4.91 -27.83 31.17
N ALA A 276 -3.62 -28.12 31.13
CA ALA A 276 -3.06 -29.36 31.67
C ALA A 276 -3.26 -29.49 33.18
N THR A 277 -3.28 -28.42 33.98
CA THR A 277 -3.60 -28.45 35.40
C THR A 277 -5.04 -28.86 35.71
N HIS A 278 -5.91 -28.87 34.69
CA HIS A 278 -7.32 -29.26 34.75
C HIS A 278 -7.60 -30.54 33.92
N ASP A 279 -6.55 -31.35 33.68
CA ASP A 279 -6.62 -32.56 32.85
C ASP A 279 -7.16 -32.37 31.44
N LEU A 280 -7.05 -31.15 30.89
CA LEU A 280 -7.39 -30.83 29.52
C LEU A 280 -6.13 -30.77 28.65
N TRP A 281 -6.01 -31.75 27.79
CA TRP A 281 -4.87 -31.87 26.89
C TRP A 281 -5.16 -31.15 25.58
N VAL A 282 -4.17 -30.38 25.13
CA VAL A 282 -4.28 -29.59 23.89
C VAL A 282 -3.89 -30.49 22.71
N ASP A 283 -4.82 -30.70 21.78
CA ASP A 283 -4.57 -31.45 20.55
C ASP A 283 -3.81 -30.57 19.54
N GLU A 284 -4.18 -29.26 19.48
CA GLU A 284 -3.53 -28.30 18.62
C GLU A 284 -3.53 -26.89 19.25
N LEU A 285 -2.37 -26.23 19.20
CA LEU A 285 -2.19 -24.83 19.63
C LEU A 285 -1.53 -24.04 18.51
N VAL A 286 -2.33 -23.27 17.77
CA VAL A 286 -1.86 -22.48 16.63
C VAL A 286 -1.87 -21.01 17.00
N PRO A 287 -0.72 -20.32 16.95
CA PRO A 287 -0.73 -18.86 17.09
C PRO A 287 -1.58 -18.24 15.97
N VAL A 288 -2.58 -17.48 16.36
CA VAL A 288 -3.36 -16.64 15.43
C VAL A 288 -2.66 -15.29 15.40
N ARG A 289 -1.89 -15.06 14.36
CA ARG A 289 -1.42 -13.72 14.06
C ARG A 289 -2.52 -13.04 13.25
N GLN A 290 -2.93 -11.87 13.69
CA GLN A 290 -3.79 -11.04 12.86
C GLN A 290 -3.01 -10.74 11.57
N ASP A 291 -3.61 -11.04 10.44
CA ASP A 291 -3.09 -10.55 9.16
C ASP A 291 -3.45 -9.06 8.99
N LEU A 292 -2.74 -8.37 8.10
CA LEU A 292 -3.04 -6.97 7.83
C LEU A 292 -4.49 -6.76 7.39
N GLU A 293 -5.12 -7.77 6.80
CA GLU A 293 -6.51 -7.69 6.34
C GLU A 293 -7.49 -7.59 7.52
N SER A 294 -7.33 -8.46 8.53
CA SER A 294 -8.13 -8.41 9.75
C SER A 294 -7.91 -7.09 10.52
N PHE A 295 -6.65 -6.66 10.66
CA PHE A 295 -6.31 -5.37 11.27
C PHE A 295 -6.92 -4.19 10.51
N PHE A 296 -6.85 -4.22 9.20
CA PHE A 296 -7.45 -3.20 8.34
C PHE A 296 -8.97 -3.18 8.46
N LEU A 297 -9.63 -4.33 8.47
CA LEU A 297 -11.08 -4.44 8.64
C LEU A 297 -11.53 -3.88 9.99
N GLU A 298 -10.79 -4.12 11.06
CA GLU A 298 -11.06 -3.52 12.38
C GLU A 298 -10.92 -2.00 12.35
N LEU A 299 -9.82 -1.48 11.77
CA LEU A 299 -9.60 -0.04 11.65
C LEU A 299 -10.66 0.66 10.77
N THR A 300 -11.20 -0.04 9.78
CA THR A 300 -12.16 0.51 8.83
C THR A 300 -13.61 0.14 9.13
N ALA A 301 -13.88 -0.71 10.13
CA ALA A 301 -15.23 -1.17 10.49
C ALA A 301 -16.20 -0.02 10.86
N GLY A 302 -15.66 1.13 11.33
CA GLY A 302 -16.43 2.36 11.54
C GLY A 302 -16.57 3.26 10.31
N ASP A 303 -15.84 2.95 9.23
CA ASP A 303 -15.70 3.75 8.02
C ASP A 303 -16.61 3.22 6.90
N THR A 304 -17.93 3.09 7.17
CA THR A 304 -18.89 2.72 6.11
C THR A 304 -18.88 3.76 4.99
N LEU A 305 -18.53 3.31 3.78
CA LEU A 305 -18.63 4.09 2.54
C LEU A 305 -20.07 4.60 2.36
N GLY A 306 -20.35 5.86 2.72
CA GLY A 306 -21.62 6.51 2.40
C GLY A 306 -22.38 7.17 3.54
N GLY A 307 -21.88 7.22 4.76
CA GLY A 307 -22.49 8.03 5.82
C GLY A 307 -22.34 9.54 5.53
N PRO A 308 -23.40 10.37 5.71
CA PRO A 308 -23.27 11.82 5.60
C PRO A 308 -22.33 12.29 6.70
N THR A 309 -21.22 12.91 6.33
CA THR A 309 -20.37 13.65 7.26
C THR A 309 -21.22 14.77 7.86
N THR A 310 -21.62 14.62 9.12
CA THR A 310 -22.16 15.74 9.92
C THR A 310 -21.08 16.82 10.00
N ASP A 311 -21.29 17.91 9.28
CA ASP A 311 -20.56 19.16 9.47
C ASP A 311 -20.67 19.58 10.93
N VAL A 312 -19.58 19.52 11.67
CA VAL A 312 -19.43 20.33 12.86
C VAL A 312 -18.95 21.69 12.39
N ALA A 313 -19.93 22.56 12.17
CA ALA A 313 -19.71 23.98 12.05
C ALA A 313 -19.23 24.53 13.40
N ARG A 314 -18.02 25.07 13.44
CA ARG A 314 -17.65 26.34 14.07
C ARG A 314 -16.17 26.64 13.88
#